data_3843b364c4c1400a89d9030468ba6ea0
#
_entry.id   3843b364c4c1400a89d9030468ba6ea0
#
_cell.length_a   1.000
_cell.length_b   1.000
_cell.length_c   1.000
_cell.angle_alpha   90.00
_cell.angle_beta   90.00
_cell.angle_gamma   90.00
#
_symmetry.space_group_name_H-M   'P 1'
#
loop_
_entity.id
_entity.type
_entity.pdbx_description
1 polymer ?
#
loop_
_entity_poly.entity_id
_entity_poly.type
_entity_poly.pdbx_seq_one_letter_code
_entity_poly.pdbx_strand_id
1 'polypeptide(L)'
;MRRESLRSLAARSAYAGRAVLVTGAAGAFGSATLRLLRYLGADAIGIDRVPGAGIVTCDVTDDEQVRAAVAEAVERLGRLDTLIHYVGVGPVTDVGQPAGGEVREALEVNLLGPWRVTAAALPALLDTSGRVIVTASLLAGVTMPFSAAYTVSKRALTAYADVLRAEYGTHLGVTTVYPGYVHTPIHDRSRAAGVALDGLVPAESVRDTVLTVVRAGAERTAPRDVASTRAGTAALLLARHSPGLLDRALAARLRHLVRARQFDDADLAVGLRQRHDAIPRHGVFQGHGVFQGHGVIQRNNVRPASPPGPRVAPEMGGR
;
A
#
# COMPACT_ATOMS: atom_id res chain seq x y z
N MET A 1 6.38 -21.20 27.39
CA MET A 1 6.40 -22.39 26.51
C MET A 1 4.99 -22.90 26.11
N ARG A 2 4.04 -23.17 27.03
CA ARG A 2 2.73 -23.77 26.65
C ARG A 2 1.82 -22.91 25.72
N ARG A 3 1.80 -21.59 25.82
CA ARG A 3 0.97 -20.74 24.95
C ARG A 3 1.49 -20.57 23.52
N GLU A 4 2.80 -20.65 23.31
CA GLU A 4 3.38 -20.65 21.94
C GLU A 4 3.13 -21.99 21.22
N SER A 5 3.19 -23.11 21.91
CA SER A 5 2.89 -24.43 21.32
C SER A 5 1.43 -24.57 20.90
N LEU A 6 0.47 -24.08 21.67
CA LEU A 6 -0.95 -24.13 21.32
C LEU A 6 -1.29 -23.20 20.12
N ARG A 7 -0.67 -22.02 20.03
CA ARG A 7 -0.81 -21.13 18.87
C ARG A 7 -0.17 -21.70 17.61
N SER A 8 0.95 -22.41 17.75
CA SER A 8 1.61 -23.13 16.65
C SER A 8 0.76 -24.31 16.15
N LEU A 9 0.13 -25.09 17.06
CA LEU A 9 -0.80 -26.16 16.69
C LEU A 9 -2.05 -25.63 15.97
N ALA A 10 -2.65 -24.54 16.47
CA ALA A 10 -3.81 -23.92 15.84
C ALA A 10 -3.47 -23.39 14.42
N ALA A 11 -2.29 -22.79 14.24
CA ALA A 11 -1.83 -22.33 12.93
C ALA A 11 -1.57 -23.50 11.97
N ARG A 12 -1.00 -24.62 12.45
CA ARG A 12 -0.83 -25.84 11.64
C ARG A 12 -2.16 -26.41 11.20
N SER A 13 -3.12 -26.53 12.10
CA SER A 13 -4.47 -27.01 11.77
C SER A 13 -5.18 -26.10 10.77
N ALA A 14 -4.91 -24.77 10.82
CA ALA A 14 -5.53 -23.81 9.91
C ALA A 14 -4.95 -23.81 8.50
N TYR A 15 -3.70 -24.23 8.33
CA TYR A 15 -3.02 -24.18 7.03
C TYR A 15 -2.79 -25.55 6.38
N ALA A 16 -2.95 -26.66 7.10
CA ALA A 16 -2.78 -27.98 6.52
C ALA A 16 -3.70 -28.20 5.31
N GLY A 17 -3.11 -28.49 4.14
CA GLY A 17 -3.83 -28.68 2.88
C GLY A 17 -4.50 -27.43 2.30
N ARG A 18 -4.19 -26.22 2.81
CA ARG A 18 -4.65 -24.97 2.22
C ARG A 18 -3.80 -24.57 1.05
N ALA A 19 -4.44 -24.12 -0.02
CA ALA A 19 -3.82 -23.59 -1.22
C ALA A 19 -3.60 -22.06 -1.08
N VAL A 20 -2.35 -21.63 -1.13
CA VAL A 20 -1.98 -20.23 -0.88
C VAL A 20 -1.14 -19.66 -2.02
N LEU A 21 -1.55 -18.51 -2.54
CA LEU A 21 -0.80 -17.74 -3.53
C LEU A 21 -0.19 -16.50 -2.87
N VAL A 22 1.10 -16.25 -3.10
CA VAL A 22 1.85 -15.13 -2.49
C VAL A 22 2.51 -14.30 -3.57
N THR A 23 2.15 -13.01 -3.71
CA THR A 23 2.85 -12.08 -4.60
C THR A 23 4.02 -11.40 -3.89
N GLY A 24 5.04 -10.95 -4.65
CA GLY A 24 6.28 -10.45 -4.05
C GLY A 24 7.07 -11.56 -3.34
N ALA A 25 6.98 -12.77 -3.90
CA ALA A 25 7.41 -14.03 -3.28
C ALA A 25 8.93 -14.15 -3.08
N ALA A 26 9.73 -13.50 -3.92
CA ALA A 26 11.19 -13.44 -3.80
C ALA A 26 11.66 -12.40 -2.76
N GLY A 27 10.79 -11.46 -2.38
CA GLY A 27 11.09 -10.42 -1.40
C GLY A 27 11.24 -10.95 0.04
N ALA A 28 11.66 -10.06 0.96
CA ALA A 28 11.92 -10.44 2.36
C ALA A 28 10.69 -11.04 3.07
N PHE A 29 9.51 -10.44 2.90
CA PHE A 29 8.27 -10.96 3.50
C PHE A 29 7.76 -12.20 2.77
N GLY A 30 7.71 -12.16 1.43
CA GLY A 30 7.16 -13.23 0.62
C GLY A 30 7.92 -14.54 0.80
N SER A 31 9.25 -14.51 0.70
CA SER A 31 10.08 -15.71 0.85
C SER A 31 10.00 -16.31 2.27
N ALA A 32 9.96 -15.47 3.30
CA ALA A 32 9.79 -15.94 4.67
C ALA A 32 8.39 -16.52 4.91
N THR A 33 7.36 -15.91 4.31
CA THR A 33 5.97 -16.39 4.39
C THR A 33 5.81 -17.73 3.69
N LEU A 34 6.33 -17.89 2.46
CA LEU A 34 6.29 -19.16 1.74
C LEU A 34 6.93 -20.31 2.54
N ARG A 35 8.12 -20.06 3.12
CA ARG A 35 8.77 -21.06 3.98
C ARG A 35 7.91 -21.44 5.18
N LEU A 36 7.32 -20.45 5.85
CA LEU A 36 6.47 -20.72 7.01
C LEU A 36 5.17 -21.44 6.64
N LEU A 37 4.51 -21.06 5.56
CA LEU A 37 3.27 -21.70 5.09
C LEU A 37 3.52 -23.18 4.75
N ARG A 38 4.58 -23.47 4.00
CA ARG A 38 4.98 -24.85 3.68
C ARG A 38 5.32 -25.66 4.93
N TYR A 39 6.01 -25.06 5.90
CA TYR A 39 6.26 -25.69 7.20
C TYR A 39 4.97 -25.99 7.98
N LEU A 40 3.93 -25.17 7.81
CA LEU A 40 2.61 -25.37 8.41
C LEU A 40 1.72 -26.36 7.64
N GLY A 41 2.21 -26.88 6.51
CA GLY A 41 1.52 -27.89 5.68
C GLY A 41 0.59 -27.29 4.62
N ALA A 42 0.76 -26.03 4.26
CA ALA A 42 0.06 -25.43 3.13
C ALA A 42 0.74 -25.75 1.81
N ASP A 43 -0.06 -25.90 0.75
CA ASP A 43 0.40 -25.87 -0.62
C ASP A 43 0.53 -24.40 -1.05
N ALA A 44 1.77 -23.92 -1.13
CA ALA A 44 2.03 -22.50 -1.34
C ALA A 44 2.90 -22.26 -2.58
N ILE A 45 2.40 -21.41 -3.49
CA ILE A 45 3.07 -20.95 -4.71
C ILE A 45 3.30 -19.43 -4.61
N GLY A 46 4.45 -18.97 -5.14
CA GLY A 46 4.79 -17.57 -5.23
C GLY A 46 4.56 -17.01 -6.64
N ILE A 47 4.31 -15.70 -6.74
CA ILE A 47 4.43 -14.90 -7.96
C ILE A 47 5.43 -13.78 -7.68
N ASP A 48 6.43 -13.63 -8.55
CA ASP A 48 7.41 -12.55 -8.50
C ASP A 48 8.05 -12.36 -9.87
N ARG A 49 8.58 -11.18 -10.15
CA ARG A 49 9.38 -10.93 -11.35
C ARG A 49 10.75 -11.61 -11.30
N VAL A 50 11.23 -11.94 -10.09
CA VAL A 50 12.46 -12.68 -9.85
C VAL A 50 12.15 -14.17 -9.77
N PRO A 51 12.72 -15.00 -10.66
CA PRO A 51 12.48 -16.44 -10.64
C PRO A 51 13.01 -17.10 -9.37
N GLY A 52 12.39 -18.20 -8.96
CA GLY A 52 12.78 -18.95 -7.78
C GLY A 52 12.05 -20.29 -7.62
N ALA A 53 12.48 -21.10 -6.68
CA ALA A 53 11.84 -22.39 -6.41
C ALA A 53 10.41 -22.21 -5.91
N GLY A 54 9.44 -22.71 -6.68
CA GLY A 54 8.01 -22.56 -6.38
C GLY A 54 7.48 -21.16 -6.58
N ILE A 55 8.12 -20.39 -7.47
CA ILE A 55 7.69 -19.07 -7.91
C ILE A 55 7.36 -19.16 -9.41
N VAL A 56 6.19 -18.67 -9.78
CA VAL A 56 5.81 -18.38 -11.16
C VAL A 56 6.31 -16.98 -11.49
N THR A 57 7.12 -16.85 -12.53
CA THR A 57 7.68 -15.56 -12.92
C THR A 57 6.62 -14.68 -13.58
N CYS A 58 6.42 -13.48 -13.02
CA CYS A 58 5.40 -12.55 -13.51
C CYS A 58 5.72 -11.12 -13.05
N ASP A 59 5.64 -10.17 -13.97
CA ASP A 59 5.56 -8.75 -13.64
C ASP A 59 4.08 -8.38 -13.42
N VAL A 60 3.76 -7.93 -12.21
CA VAL A 60 2.37 -7.56 -11.84
C VAL A 60 1.87 -6.28 -12.54
N THR A 61 2.74 -5.59 -13.27
CA THR A 61 2.35 -4.43 -14.10
C THR A 61 1.87 -4.83 -15.50
N ASP A 62 2.01 -6.10 -15.86
CA ASP A 62 1.59 -6.68 -17.13
C ASP A 62 0.34 -7.55 -16.95
N ASP A 63 -0.77 -7.14 -17.56
CA ASP A 63 -2.07 -7.82 -17.43
C ASP A 63 -2.07 -9.24 -17.99
N GLU A 64 -1.31 -9.51 -19.06
CA GLU A 64 -1.27 -10.82 -19.71
C GLU A 64 -0.46 -11.80 -18.87
N GLN A 65 0.73 -11.36 -18.41
CA GLN A 65 1.54 -12.15 -17.48
C GLN A 65 0.80 -12.48 -16.19
N VAL A 66 0.05 -11.51 -15.64
CA VAL A 66 -0.75 -11.74 -14.42
C VAL A 66 -1.81 -12.80 -14.66
N ARG A 67 -2.58 -12.71 -15.75
CA ARG A 67 -3.60 -13.72 -16.05
C ARG A 67 -3.00 -15.10 -16.21
N ALA A 68 -1.92 -15.22 -16.97
CA ALA A 68 -1.22 -16.49 -17.19
C ALA A 68 -0.65 -17.06 -15.88
N ALA A 69 0.05 -16.25 -15.08
CA ALA A 69 0.67 -16.68 -13.84
C ALA A 69 -0.35 -17.11 -12.77
N VAL A 70 -1.48 -16.40 -12.67
CA VAL A 70 -2.56 -16.78 -11.74
C VAL A 70 -3.23 -18.07 -12.21
N ALA A 71 -3.51 -18.21 -13.50
CA ALA A 71 -4.10 -19.46 -14.05
C ALA A 71 -3.18 -20.66 -13.79
N GLU A 72 -1.88 -20.55 -14.08
CA GLU A 72 -0.88 -21.59 -13.79
C GLU A 72 -0.84 -21.94 -12.30
N ALA A 73 -0.82 -20.92 -11.43
CA ALA A 73 -0.78 -21.16 -9.99
C ALA A 73 -2.04 -21.87 -9.47
N VAL A 74 -3.21 -21.48 -9.95
CA VAL A 74 -4.50 -22.11 -9.57
C VAL A 74 -4.58 -23.53 -10.10
N GLU A 75 -4.15 -23.79 -11.33
CA GLU A 75 -4.09 -25.14 -11.92
C GLU A 75 -3.18 -26.05 -11.09
N ARG A 76 -1.99 -25.60 -10.73
CA ARG A 76 -1.01 -26.36 -9.93
C ARG A 76 -1.49 -26.63 -8.50
N LEU A 77 -2.23 -25.69 -7.91
CA LEU A 77 -2.79 -25.81 -6.56
C LEU A 77 -4.11 -26.60 -6.52
N GLY A 78 -4.81 -26.70 -7.66
CA GLY A 78 -6.14 -27.31 -7.77
C GLY A 78 -7.28 -26.50 -7.17
N ARG A 79 -6.97 -25.50 -6.36
CA ARG A 79 -7.90 -24.57 -5.70
C ARG A 79 -7.12 -23.32 -5.20
N LEU A 80 -7.84 -22.32 -4.71
CA LEU A 80 -7.18 -21.17 -4.05
C LEU A 80 -7.95 -20.74 -2.80
N ASP A 81 -7.35 -20.94 -1.62
CA ASP A 81 -7.96 -20.58 -0.33
C ASP A 81 -7.49 -19.21 0.17
N THR A 82 -6.27 -18.78 -0.18
CA THR A 82 -5.73 -17.50 0.32
C THR A 82 -4.81 -16.88 -0.71
N LEU A 83 -5.00 -15.59 -0.94
CA LEU A 83 -4.11 -14.72 -1.71
C LEU A 83 -3.44 -13.70 -0.78
N ILE A 84 -2.11 -13.63 -0.80
CA ILE A 84 -1.33 -12.70 0.05
C ILE A 84 -0.52 -11.77 -0.86
N HIS A 85 -0.71 -10.47 -0.70
CA HIS A 85 0.00 -9.44 -1.45
C HIS A 85 1.14 -8.83 -0.64
N TYR A 86 2.39 -9.07 -1.10
CA TYR A 86 3.59 -8.40 -0.59
C TYR A 86 4.29 -7.54 -1.65
N VAL A 87 3.88 -7.64 -2.91
CA VAL A 87 4.51 -6.84 -3.97
C VAL A 87 4.48 -5.36 -3.62
N GLY A 88 5.61 -4.68 -3.86
CA GLY A 88 5.68 -3.25 -3.62
C GLY A 88 7.07 -2.67 -3.85
N VAL A 89 7.08 -1.39 -4.18
CA VAL A 89 8.26 -0.54 -4.32
C VAL A 89 8.13 0.69 -3.42
N GLY A 90 9.25 1.23 -2.96
CA GLY A 90 9.31 2.38 -2.06
C GLY A 90 10.09 3.54 -2.67
N PRO A 91 9.60 4.18 -3.73
CA PRO A 91 10.28 5.34 -4.29
C PRO A 91 10.24 6.53 -3.33
N VAL A 92 11.22 7.40 -3.48
CA VAL A 92 11.33 8.64 -2.69
C VAL A 92 10.91 9.80 -3.58
N THR A 93 10.03 10.65 -3.07
CA THR A 93 9.46 11.75 -3.85
C THR A 93 9.30 13.00 -3.00
N ASP A 94 9.74 14.14 -3.52
CA ASP A 94 9.35 15.46 -3.00
C ASP A 94 7.95 15.80 -3.53
N VAL A 95 6.99 16.00 -2.63
CA VAL A 95 5.61 16.37 -2.98
C VAL A 95 5.51 17.72 -3.68
N GLY A 96 6.54 18.56 -3.60
CA GLY A 96 6.62 19.85 -4.29
C GLY A 96 7.01 19.74 -5.77
N GLN A 97 7.41 18.53 -6.23
CA GLN A 97 7.74 18.28 -7.62
C GLN A 97 6.55 17.71 -8.40
N PRO A 98 6.49 17.88 -9.73
CA PRO A 98 5.47 17.24 -10.56
C PRO A 98 5.49 15.72 -10.40
N ALA A 99 4.33 15.08 -10.49
CA ALA A 99 4.20 13.63 -10.42
C ALA A 99 4.92 12.96 -11.61
N GLY A 100 6.10 12.41 -11.35
CA GLY A 100 6.99 11.78 -12.33
C GLY A 100 6.84 10.26 -12.44
N GLY A 101 7.90 9.61 -12.93
CA GLY A 101 7.98 8.16 -13.11
C GLY A 101 7.82 7.39 -11.81
N GLU A 102 8.41 7.88 -10.71
CA GLU A 102 8.34 7.25 -9.39
C GLU A 102 6.93 7.17 -8.84
N VAL A 103 6.10 8.20 -9.08
CA VAL A 103 4.69 8.20 -8.67
C VAL A 103 3.90 7.17 -9.46
N ARG A 104 4.13 7.11 -10.79
CA ARG A 104 3.49 6.13 -11.66
C ARG A 104 3.92 4.71 -11.29
N GLU A 105 5.23 4.46 -11.10
CA GLU A 105 5.76 3.17 -10.66
C GLU A 105 5.10 2.72 -9.34
N ALA A 106 5.01 3.62 -8.35
CA ALA A 106 4.38 3.29 -7.08
C ALA A 106 2.91 2.90 -7.24
N LEU A 107 2.15 3.60 -8.08
CA LEU A 107 0.74 3.28 -8.32
C LEU A 107 0.59 1.97 -9.12
N GLU A 108 1.40 1.78 -10.16
CA GLU A 108 1.37 0.56 -10.97
C GLU A 108 1.69 -0.69 -10.14
N VAL A 109 2.77 -0.64 -9.37
CA VAL A 109 3.24 -1.82 -8.62
C VAL A 109 2.45 -2.02 -7.32
N ASN A 110 2.22 -0.95 -6.53
CA ASN A 110 1.67 -1.09 -5.18
C ASN A 110 0.13 -1.14 -5.13
N LEU A 111 -0.55 -0.65 -6.17
CA LEU A 111 -2.01 -0.58 -6.25
C LEU A 111 -2.56 -1.43 -7.38
N LEU A 112 -2.20 -1.10 -8.63
CA LEU A 112 -2.77 -1.76 -9.81
C LEU A 112 -2.28 -3.20 -9.92
N GLY A 113 -1.05 -3.51 -9.53
CA GLY A 113 -0.54 -4.88 -9.48
C GLY A 113 -1.38 -5.80 -8.58
N PRO A 114 -1.56 -5.49 -7.27
CA PRO A 114 -2.47 -6.24 -6.40
C PRO A 114 -3.91 -6.31 -6.92
N TRP A 115 -4.41 -5.24 -7.54
CA TRP A 115 -5.75 -5.24 -8.13
C TRP A 115 -5.86 -6.23 -9.27
N ARG A 116 -4.92 -6.23 -10.23
CA ARG A 116 -4.87 -7.17 -11.37
C ARG A 116 -4.83 -8.62 -10.89
N VAL A 117 -3.91 -8.92 -9.96
CA VAL A 117 -3.78 -10.29 -9.42
C VAL A 117 -5.04 -10.70 -8.66
N THR A 118 -5.63 -9.82 -7.86
CA THR A 118 -6.90 -10.13 -7.16
C THR A 118 -8.02 -10.40 -8.16
N ALA A 119 -8.17 -9.56 -9.19
CA ALA A 119 -9.21 -9.73 -10.21
C ALA A 119 -9.07 -11.07 -10.95
N ALA A 120 -7.85 -11.45 -11.31
CA ALA A 120 -7.58 -12.74 -11.95
C ALA A 120 -7.83 -13.94 -11.03
N ALA A 121 -7.55 -13.80 -9.72
CA ALA A 121 -7.71 -14.85 -8.72
C ALA A 121 -9.13 -14.94 -8.13
N LEU A 122 -9.95 -13.92 -8.33
CA LEU A 122 -11.24 -13.77 -7.66
C LEU A 122 -12.20 -14.94 -7.87
N PRO A 123 -12.39 -15.50 -9.09
CA PRO A 123 -13.26 -16.66 -9.27
C PRO A 123 -12.85 -17.84 -8.38
N ALA A 124 -11.58 -18.23 -8.39
CA ALA A 124 -11.07 -19.34 -7.59
C ALA A 124 -11.15 -19.11 -6.08
N LEU A 125 -11.02 -17.83 -5.65
CA LEU A 125 -11.20 -17.45 -4.24
C LEU A 125 -12.67 -17.53 -3.81
N LEU A 126 -13.59 -17.14 -4.68
CA LEU A 126 -15.04 -17.21 -4.38
C LEU A 126 -15.51 -18.65 -4.28
N ASP A 127 -15.02 -19.56 -5.12
CA ASP A 127 -15.33 -21.00 -5.08
C ASP A 127 -14.98 -21.65 -3.74
N THR A 128 -14.00 -21.10 -3.03
CA THR A 128 -13.53 -21.63 -1.73
C THR A 128 -14.00 -20.81 -0.53
N SER A 129 -14.77 -19.74 -0.73
CA SER A 129 -15.00 -18.72 0.29
C SER A 129 -13.67 -18.28 0.93
N GLY A 130 -12.70 -18.05 0.06
CA GLY A 130 -11.30 -17.79 0.41
C GLY A 130 -11.05 -16.43 1.03
N ARG A 131 -9.79 -16.00 1.02
CA ARG A 131 -9.43 -14.70 1.59
C ARG A 131 -8.32 -13.99 0.82
N VAL A 132 -8.35 -12.67 0.88
CA VAL A 132 -7.30 -11.78 0.37
C VAL A 132 -6.66 -11.04 1.55
N ILE A 133 -5.34 -11.06 1.61
CA ILE A 133 -4.58 -10.30 2.60
C ILE A 133 -3.70 -9.32 1.83
N VAL A 134 -3.95 -8.03 2.00
CA VAL A 134 -3.13 -6.98 1.41
C VAL A 134 -2.16 -6.41 2.44
N THR A 135 -0.90 -6.25 2.03
CA THR A 135 0.12 -5.60 2.87
C THR A 135 0.20 -4.13 2.49
N ALA A 136 -0.42 -3.31 3.33
CA ALA A 136 -0.32 -1.86 3.25
C ALA A 136 1.00 -1.36 3.90
N SER A 137 0.93 -0.43 4.81
CA SER A 137 2.01 0.09 5.65
C SER A 137 1.41 0.99 6.72
N LEU A 138 2.08 1.19 7.84
CA LEU A 138 1.73 2.29 8.76
C LEU A 138 1.74 3.65 8.06
N LEU A 139 2.55 3.82 6.99
CA LEU A 139 2.55 5.03 6.17
C LEU A 139 1.25 5.24 5.37
N ALA A 140 0.36 4.26 5.27
CA ALA A 140 -0.98 4.49 4.75
C ALA A 140 -1.85 5.31 5.72
N GLY A 141 -1.55 5.31 7.01
CA GLY A 141 -2.24 6.10 8.04
C GLY A 141 -1.42 7.30 8.52
N VAL A 142 -0.13 7.09 8.76
CA VAL A 142 0.82 8.07 9.29
C VAL A 142 1.70 8.57 8.15
N THR A 143 1.68 9.85 7.85
CA THR A 143 2.48 10.43 6.76
C THR A 143 3.91 10.70 7.19
N MET A 144 4.85 10.57 6.25
CA MET A 144 6.26 10.95 6.43
C MET A 144 6.71 11.79 5.23
N PRO A 145 7.61 12.76 5.44
CA PRO A 145 8.23 13.50 4.32
C PRO A 145 8.92 12.56 3.35
N PHE A 146 9.02 12.98 2.10
CA PHE A 146 9.69 12.26 0.99
C PHE A 146 9.10 10.88 0.64
N SER A 147 7.96 10.50 1.24
CA SER A 147 7.27 9.24 0.97
C SER A 147 5.93 9.43 0.23
N ALA A 148 5.73 10.54 -0.48
CA ALA A 148 4.44 10.89 -1.06
C ALA A 148 3.90 9.80 -1.99
N ALA A 149 4.67 9.36 -2.99
CA ALA A 149 4.24 8.32 -3.94
C ALA A 149 3.92 7.01 -3.23
N TYR A 150 4.77 6.58 -2.30
CA TYR A 150 4.55 5.37 -1.50
C TYR A 150 3.30 5.49 -0.62
N THR A 151 3.19 6.57 0.14
CA THR A 151 2.04 6.82 1.03
C THR A 151 0.72 6.84 0.26
N VAL A 152 0.67 7.57 -0.88
CA VAL A 152 -0.52 7.64 -1.73
C VAL A 152 -0.89 6.25 -2.25
N SER A 153 0.07 5.50 -2.79
CA SER A 153 -0.19 4.15 -3.33
C SER A 153 -0.68 3.17 -2.25
N LYS A 154 -0.09 3.19 -1.06
CA LYS A 154 -0.50 2.29 0.04
C LYS A 154 -1.84 2.71 0.68
N ARG A 155 -2.15 4.02 0.72
CA ARG A 155 -3.47 4.51 1.14
C ARG A 155 -4.55 4.15 0.11
N ALA A 156 -4.26 4.26 -1.18
CA ALA A 156 -5.16 3.81 -2.24
C ALA A 156 -5.39 2.29 -2.19
N LEU A 157 -4.37 1.50 -1.89
CA LEU A 157 -4.50 0.05 -1.69
C LEU A 157 -5.43 -0.28 -0.49
N THR A 158 -5.40 0.51 0.60
CA THR A 158 -6.35 0.31 1.70
C THR A 158 -7.79 0.62 1.29
N ALA A 159 -7.99 1.68 0.52
CA ALA A 159 -9.31 2.01 -0.03
C ALA A 159 -9.81 0.91 -0.99
N TYR A 160 -8.95 0.37 -1.84
CA TYR A 160 -9.28 -0.79 -2.68
C TYR A 160 -9.72 -2.00 -1.84
N ALA A 161 -8.99 -2.33 -0.78
CA ALA A 161 -9.37 -3.42 0.13
C ALA A 161 -10.73 -3.17 0.83
N ASP A 162 -11.05 -1.91 1.13
CA ASP A 162 -12.35 -1.54 1.70
C ASP A 162 -13.49 -1.74 0.71
N VAL A 163 -13.30 -1.37 -0.57
CA VAL A 163 -14.28 -1.60 -1.63
C VAL A 163 -14.43 -3.10 -1.89
N LEU A 164 -13.33 -3.84 -2.01
CA LEU A 164 -13.36 -5.30 -2.19
C LEU A 164 -14.15 -5.98 -1.06
N ARG A 165 -13.98 -5.51 0.17
CA ARG A 165 -14.74 -6.02 1.33
C ARG A 165 -16.21 -5.64 1.27
N ALA A 166 -16.55 -4.45 0.80
CA ALA A 166 -17.92 -4.00 0.66
C ALA A 166 -18.68 -4.81 -0.41
N GLU A 167 -18.02 -5.13 -1.52
CA GLU A 167 -18.62 -5.86 -2.64
C GLU A 167 -18.68 -7.39 -2.41
N TYR A 168 -17.64 -7.97 -1.82
CA TYR A 168 -17.49 -9.42 -1.72
C TYR A 168 -17.40 -9.97 -0.29
N GLY A 169 -17.47 -9.14 0.75
CA GLY A 169 -17.16 -9.54 2.12
C GLY A 169 -18.10 -10.57 2.74
N THR A 170 -19.22 -10.90 2.10
CA THR A 170 -20.09 -12.02 2.49
C THR A 170 -19.56 -13.37 2.04
N HIS A 171 -18.70 -13.39 1.01
CA HIS A 171 -18.12 -14.60 0.40
C HIS A 171 -16.61 -14.65 0.45
N LEU A 172 -15.95 -13.53 0.72
CA LEU A 172 -14.50 -13.37 0.67
C LEU A 172 -14.00 -12.69 1.95
N GLY A 173 -13.07 -13.31 2.65
CA GLY A 173 -12.37 -12.65 3.75
C GLY A 173 -11.36 -11.64 3.22
N VAL A 174 -11.41 -10.37 3.69
CA VAL A 174 -10.44 -9.34 3.27
C VAL A 174 -9.78 -8.72 4.49
N THR A 175 -8.44 -8.85 4.56
CA THR A 175 -7.62 -8.31 5.65
C THR A 175 -6.59 -7.33 5.12
N THR A 176 -6.46 -6.18 5.76
CA THR A 176 -5.37 -5.24 5.52
C THR A 176 -4.35 -5.31 6.65
N VAL A 177 -3.10 -5.60 6.34
CA VAL A 177 -2.00 -5.63 7.30
C VAL A 177 -1.14 -4.38 7.14
N TYR A 178 -0.77 -3.76 8.26
CA TYR A 178 -0.01 -2.52 8.32
C TYR A 178 1.33 -2.76 9.04
N PRO A 179 2.38 -3.18 8.31
CA PRO A 179 3.72 -3.23 8.88
C PRO A 179 4.22 -1.82 9.23
N GLY A 180 5.02 -1.74 10.29
CA GLY A 180 5.83 -0.57 10.57
C GLY A 180 7.08 -0.49 9.70
N TYR A 181 8.10 0.20 10.19
CA TYR A 181 9.38 0.25 9.51
C TYR A 181 10.13 -1.07 9.68
N VAL A 182 10.47 -1.72 8.58
CA VAL A 182 11.23 -2.98 8.57
C VAL A 182 12.43 -2.82 7.65
N HIS A 183 13.63 -3.16 8.13
CA HIS A 183 14.85 -3.11 7.31
C HIS A 183 14.77 -4.13 6.17
N THR A 184 14.40 -3.65 4.98
CA THR A 184 14.29 -4.44 3.75
C THR A 184 14.80 -3.63 2.56
N PRO A 185 15.08 -4.26 1.41
CA PRO A 185 15.52 -3.56 0.20
C PRO A 185 14.55 -2.50 -0.33
N ILE A 186 13.28 -2.50 0.10
CA ILE A 186 12.31 -1.45 -0.27
C ILE A 186 12.77 -0.05 0.14
N HIS A 187 13.64 0.04 1.16
CA HIS A 187 14.18 1.30 1.69
C HIS A 187 15.53 1.69 1.10
N ASP A 188 16.10 0.93 0.15
CA ASP A 188 17.41 1.24 -0.44
C ASP A 188 17.41 2.59 -1.15
N ARG A 189 16.32 2.91 -1.86
CA ARG A 189 16.16 4.22 -2.52
C ARG A 189 16.17 5.38 -1.52
N SER A 190 15.53 5.25 -0.36
CA SER A 190 15.52 6.29 0.67
C SER A 190 16.87 6.44 1.35
N ARG A 191 17.61 5.33 1.54
CA ARG A 191 18.98 5.37 2.03
C ARG A 191 19.91 6.06 1.04
N ALA A 192 19.83 5.68 -0.23
CA ALA A 192 20.64 6.30 -1.29
C ALA A 192 20.36 7.80 -1.47
N ALA A 193 19.13 8.25 -1.23
CA ALA A 193 18.72 9.65 -1.31
C ALA A 193 18.98 10.45 -0.01
N GLY A 194 19.60 9.87 1.03
CA GLY A 194 19.90 10.54 2.30
C GLY A 194 18.66 10.90 3.15
N VAL A 195 17.49 10.28 2.86
CA VAL A 195 16.23 10.54 3.58
C VAL A 195 15.69 9.27 4.26
N ALA A 196 16.58 8.38 4.66
CA ALA A 196 16.23 7.15 5.33
C ALA A 196 15.53 7.38 6.68
N LEU A 197 14.67 6.44 7.04
CA LEU A 197 13.97 6.42 8.34
C LEU A 197 14.78 5.71 9.44
N ASP A 198 15.98 5.25 9.11
CA ASP A 198 16.87 4.54 10.04
C ASP A 198 17.13 5.39 11.29
N GLY A 199 16.84 4.82 12.45
CA GLY A 199 16.96 5.51 13.74
C GLY A 199 15.89 6.57 14.05
N LEU A 200 15.01 6.89 13.11
CA LEU A 200 13.92 7.87 13.31
C LEU A 200 12.66 7.21 13.89
N VAL A 201 12.43 5.97 13.54
CA VAL A 201 11.31 5.16 14.02
C VAL A 201 11.83 3.79 14.49
N PRO A 202 11.20 3.17 15.48
CA PRO A 202 11.57 1.80 15.88
C PRO A 202 11.41 0.84 14.71
N ALA A 203 12.44 0.05 14.44
CA ALA A 203 12.39 -0.99 13.43
C ALA A 203 11.63 -2.21 13.95
N GLU A 204 10.76 -2.77 13.11
CA GLU A 204 10.10 -4.05 13.32
C GLU A 204 10.89 -5.16 12.61
N SER A 205 10.70 -6.41 13.02
CA SER A 205 11.33 -7.53 12.35
C SER A 205 10.48 -8.06 11.18
N VAL A 206 11.14 -8.62 10.16
CA VAL A 206 10.45 -9.38 9.10
C VAL A 206 9.55 -10.47 9.70
N ARG A 207 10.02 -11.11 10.78
CA ARG A 207 9.28 -12.16 11.50
C ARG A 207 7.94 -11.65 12.04
N ASP A 208 7.90 -10.45 12.61
CA ASP A 208 6.66 -9.92 13.23
C ASP A 208 5.59 -9.66 12.16
N THR A 209 5.96 -9.09 11.01
CA THR A 209 5.07 -8.92 9.88
C THR A 209 4.57 -10.26 9.35
N VAL A 210 5.47 -11.23 9.10
CA VAL A 210 5.12 -12.55 8.57
C VAL A 210 4.18 -13.30 9.52
N LEU A 211 4.49 -13.30 10.82
CA LEU A 211 3.63 -13.92 11.83
C LEU A 211 2.26 -13.25 11.91
N THR A 212 2.19 -11.93 11.76
CA THR A 212 0.93 -11.19 11.74
C THR A 212 0.06 -11.59 10.56
N VAL A 213 0.64 -11.64 9.35
CA VAL A 213 -0.06 -12.07 8.13
C VAL A 213 -0.54 -13.52 8.24
N VAL A 214 0.33 -14.43 8.65
CA VAL A 214 -0.02 -15.85 8.80
C VAL A 214 -1.08 -16.06 9.88
N ARG A 215 -1.03 -15.34 10.99
CA ARG A 215 -2.08 -15.39 12.03
C ARG A 215 -3.41 -14.85 11.51
N ALA A 216 -3.40 -13.69 10.85
CA ALA A 216 -4.61 -13.11 10.27
C ALA A 216 -5.27 -14.04 9.25
N GLY A 217 -4.47 -14.76 8.46
CA GLY A 217 -4.95 -15.76 7.52
C GLY A 217 -5.49 -17.04 8.19
N ALA A 218 -5.05 -17.36 9.41
CA ALA A 218 -5.50 -18.52 10.18
C ALA A 218 -6.78 -18.26 11.02
N GLU A 219 -7.14 -16.99 11.24
CA GLU A 219 -8.33 -16.64 12.03
C GLU A 219 -9.61 -17.17 11.36
N ARG A 220 -10.57 -17.64 12.16
CA ARG A 220 -11.86 -18.12 11.64
C ARG A 220 -12.62 -17.02 10.88
N THR A 221 -12.63 -15.81 11.42
CA THR A 221 -13.17 -14.61 10.79
C THR A 221 -12.01 -13.73 10.39
N ALA A 222 -11.95 -13.30 9.12
CA ALA A 222 -10.90 -12.42 8.63
C ALA A 222 -10.93 -11.08 9.38
N PRO A 223 -9.88 -10.72 10.12
CA PRO A 223 -9.81 -9.40 10.77
C PRO A 223 -9.71 -8.31 9.70
N ARG A 224 -10.37 -7.17 9.94
CA ARG A 224 -10.39 -6.08 8.95
C ARG A 224 -9.00 -5.44 8.77
N ASP A 225 -8.44 -4.93 9.86
CA ASP A 225 -7.20 -4.14 9.87
C ASP A 225 -6.30 -4.64 11.00
N VAL A 226 -5.06 -4.96 10.69
CA VAL A 226 -4.10 -5.51 11.66
C VAL A 226 -2.75 -4.83 11.50
N ALA A 227 -2.25 -4.17 12.54
CA ALA A 227 -0.86 -3.73 12.59
C ALA A 227 0.06 -4.83 13.12
N SER A 228 1.33 -4.83 12.71
CA SER A 228 2.33 -5.83 13.14
C SER A 228 2.64 -5.72 14.63
N THR A 229 2.46 -4.52 15.22
CA THR A 229 2.77 -4.23 16.62
C THR A 229 1.65 -3.47 17.32
N ARG A 230 1.65 -3.50 18.66
CA ARG A 230 0.71 -2.68 19.46
C ARG A 230 0.93 -1.18 19.27
N ALA A 231 2.18 -0.75 19.12
CA ALA A 231 2.51 0.65 18.82
C ALA A 231 1.95 1.07 17.47
N GLY A 232 2.05 0.21 16.45
CA GLY A 232 1.43 0.42 15.14
C GLY A 232 -0.08 0.54 15.22
N THR A 233 -0.75 -0.31 16.00
CA THR A 233 -2.20 -0.20 16.25
C THR A 233 -2.56 1.14 16.88
N ALA A 234 -1.82 1.58 17.89
CA ALA A 234 -2.05 2.88 18.54
C ALA A 234 -1.83 4.04 17.56
N ALA A 235 -0.79 3.96 16.72
CA ALA A 235 -0.52 4.98 15.69
C ALA A 235 -1.65 5.09 14.66
N LEU A 236 -2.19 3.97 14.19
CA LEU A 236 -3.34 3.95 13.27
C LEU A 236 -4.60 4.53 13.90
N LEU A 237 -4.88 4.19 15.15
CA LEU A 237 -6.02 4.75 15.89
C LEU A 237 -5.86 6.25 16.09
N LEU A 238 -4.66 6.73 16.43
CA LEU A 238 -4.37 8.15 16.55
C LEU A 238 -4.53 8.86 15.20
N ALA A 239 -4.01 8.30 14.12
CA ALA A 239 -4.15 8.85 12.78
C ALA A 239 -5.62 8.95 12.33
N ARG A 240 -6.44 8.00 12.74
CA ARG A 240 -7.87 7.97 12.39
C ARG A 240 -8.71 8.95 13.21
N HIS A 241 -8.44 9.08 14.51
CA HIS A 241 -9.33 9.81 15.43
C HIS A 241 -8.80 11.19 15.83
N SER A 242 -7.49 11.43 15.67
CA SER A 242 -6.84 12.67 16.08
C SER A 242 -5.71 13.07 15.11
N PRO A 243 -5.97 13.20 13.79
CA PRO A 243 -4.93 13.46 12.79
C PRO A 243 -4.14 14.74 13.11
N GLY A 244 -4.80 15.79 13.57
CA GLY A 244 -4.14 17.06 13.90
C GLY A 244 -3.11 16.97 15.04
N LEU A 245 -3.24 16.02 15.98
CA LEU A 245 -2.21 15.77 16.99
C LEU A 245 -0.99 15.10 16.35
N LEU A 246 -1.22 14.16 15.46
CA LEU A 246 -0.16 13.48 14.72
C LEU A 246 0.60 14.45 13.82
N ASP A 247 -0.12 15.33 13.10
CA ASP A 247 0.49 16.36 12.24
C ASP A 247 1.39 17.31 13.06
N ARG A 248 0.94 17.75 14.23
CA ARG A 248 1.74 18.59 15.13
C ARG A 248 3.00 17.88 15.62
N ALA A 249 2.88 16.62 16.02
CA ALA A 249 4.01 15.80 16.47
C ALA A 249 5.03 15.59 15.33
N LEU A 250 4.55 15.27 14.13
CA LEU A 250 5.37 15.12 12.92
C LEU A 250 6.06 16.43 12.54
N ALA A 251 5.34 17.55 12.54
CA ALA A 251 5.91 18.85 12.25
C ALA A 251 6.98 19.24 13.26
N ALA A 252 6.77 18.98 14.56
CA ALA A 252 7.76 19.20 15.60
C ALA A 252 9.01 18.33 15.38
N ARG A 253 8.81 17.04 15.06
CA ARG A 253 9.90 16.11 14.77
C ARG A 253 10.68 16.53 13.55
N LEU A 254 9.99 16.91 12.46
CA LEU A 254 10.62 17.37 11.24
C LEU A 254 11.50 18.62 11.47
N ARG A 255 10.97 19.61 12.21
CA ARG A 255 11.77 20.79 12.62
C ARG A 255 13.03 20.40 13.40
N HIS A 256 12.92 19.42 14.28
CA HIS A 256 14.09 18.93 15.02
C HIS A 256 15.13 18.30 14.09
N LEU A 257 14.70 17.46 13.13
CA LEU A 257 15.59 16.78 12.19
C LEU A 257 16.30 17.77 11.24
N VAL A 258 15.58 18.77 10.74
CA VAL A 258 16.17 19.84 9.91
C VAL A 258 17.21 20.64 10.71
N ARG A 259 16.91 20.98 11.97
CA ARG A 259 17.88 21.68 12.84
C ARG A 259 19.09 20.81 13.19
N ALA A 260 18.91 19.51 13.31
CA ALA A 260 19.98 18.54 13.52
C ALA A 260 20.79 18.25 12.25
N ARG A 261 20.51 18.95 11.14
CA ARG A 261 21.18 18.83 9.82
C ARG A 261 21.12 17.41 9.22
N GLN A 262 20.11 16.64 9.58
CA GLN A 262 19.99 15.24 9.12
C GLN A 262 19.73 15.13 7.62
N PHE A 263 19.31 16.19 6.95
CA PHE A 263 19.00 16.23 5.53
C PHE A 263 19.96 17.14 4.73
N ASP A 264 21.11 17.53 5.29
CA ASP A 264 22.02 18.49 4.63
C ASP A 264 22.57 17.96 3.32
N ASP A 265 22.87 16.65 3.25
CA ASP A 265 23.40 15.98 2.09
C ASP A 265 22.31 15.41 1.15
N ALA A 266 21.01 15.66 1.45
CA ALA A 266 19.91 15.18 0.66
C ALA A 266 19.44 16.24 -0.34
N ASP A 267 19.74 16.06 -1.64
CA ASP A 267 19.28 16.96 -2.71
C ASP A 267 17.76 17.09 -2.73
N LEU A 268 17.05 16.00 -2.44
CA LEU A 268 15.59 15.96 -2.35
C LEU A 268 15.02 16.89 -1.26
N ALA A 269 15.81 17.20 -0.23
CA ALA A 269 15.39 18.03 0.89
C ALA A 269 15.68 19.53 0.73
N VAL A 270 16.23 19.96 -0.39
CA VAL A 270 16.55 21.39 -0.64
C VAL A 270 15.33 22.29 -0.44
N GLY A 271 14.20 21.96 -1.06
CA GLY A 271 12.96 22.71 -0.93
C GLY A 271 12.39 22.72 0.50
N LEU A 272 12.56 21.65 1.26
CA LEU A 272 12.19 21.56 2.66
C LEU A 272 13.07 22.47 3.52
N ARG A 273 14.40 22.42 3.33
CA ARG A 273 15.36 23.23 4.07
C ARG A 273 15.11 24.72 3.85
N GLN A 274 14.99 25.15 2.60
CA GLN A 274 14.71 26.56 2.26
C GLN A 274 13.46 27.12 2.93
N ARG A 275 12.38 26.32 2.98
CA ARG A 275 11.13 26.73 3.66
C ARG A 275 11.28 26.79 5.19
N HIS A 276 12.08 25.91 5.78
CA HIS A 276 12.34 25.93 7.21
C HIS A 276 13.25 27.07 7.65
N ASP A 277 14.21 27.46 6.82
CA ASP A 277 15.10 28.62 7.07
C ASP A 277 14.36 29.95 6.88
N ALA A 278 13.36 29.99 6.00
CA ALA A 278 12.53 31.17 5.74
C ALA A 278 11.46 31.44 6.81
N ILE A 279 11.17 30.51 7.72
CA ILE A 279 10.20 30.72 8.81
C ILE A 279 10.90 31.57 9.90
N PRO A 280 10.44 32.80 10.19
CA PRO A 280 11.00 33.63 11.25
C PRO A 280 10.95 32.86 12.59
N ARG A 281 12.01 33.03 13.42
CA ARG A 281 12.13 32.37 14.73
C ARG A 281 11.04 32.76 15.75
N HIS A 282 10.15 33.70 15.36
CA HIS A 282 9.04 34.20 16.17
C HIS A 282 7.76 34.20 15.33
N GLY A 283 6.93 33.19 15.55
CA GLY A 283 5.61 33.11 14.92
C GLY A 283 4.83 31.93 15.45
N VAL A 284 4.17 32.13 16.58
CA VAL A 284 3.01 31.33 16.95
C VAL A 284 1.99 31.52 15.83
N PHE A 285 1.54 30.45 15.19
CA PHE A 285 0.36 30.49 14.34
C PHE A 285 -0.83 30.94 15.21
N GLN A 286 -1.07 32.23 15.24
CA GLN A 286 -2.35 32.77 15.67
C GLN A 286 -3.30 32.55 14.49
N GLY A 287 -4.14 31.54 14.62
CA GLY A 287 -5.29 31.36 13.76
C GLY A 287 -6.30 32.50 14.02
N HIS A 288 -6.19 33.57 13.26
CA HIS A 288 -7.26 34.52 12.99
C HIS A 288 -6.86 35.23 11.71
N GLY A 289 -7.53 34.92 10.64
CA GLY A 289 -7.37 35.62 9.36
C GLY A 289 -8.54 35.24 8.46
N VAL A 290 -9.62 35.93 8.65
CA VAL A 290 -10.68 36.09 7.65
C VAL A 290 -10.02 36.35 6.28
N PHE A 291 -10.31 35.49 5.31
CA PHE A 291 -9.98 35.74 3.91
C PHE A 291 -10.68 37.03 3.46
N GLN A 292 -10.00 38.12 3.52
CA GLN A 292 -10.37 39.30 2.71
C GLN A 292 -9.70 39.14 1.35
N GLY A 293 -10.49 38.73 0.38
CA GLY A 293 -10.07 38.65 -1.01
C GLY A 293 -9.86 40.03 -1.61
N HIS A 294 -8.64 40.28 -2.00
CA HIS A 294 -8.32 41.25 -3.07
C HIS A 294 -7.34 40.54 -3.99
N GLY A 295 -7.89 39.86 -4.96
CA GLY A 295 -7.18 39.31 -6.10
C GLY A 295 -8.11 39.35 -7.30
N VAL A 296 -7.88 40.33 -8.17
CA VAL A 296 -8.59 40.52 -9.44
C VAL A 296 -8.46 39.25 -10.26
N ILE A 297 -9.55 38.46 -10.30
CA ILE A 297 -9.69 37.41 -11.31
C ILE A 297 -10.08 38.13 -12.60
N GLN A 298 -9.14 38.26 -13.53
CA GLN A 298 -9.46 38.58 -14.92
C GLN A 298 -10.40 37.49 -15.44
N ARG A 299 -11.67 37.86 -15.57
CA ARG A 299 -12.65 37.01 -16.27
C ARG A 299 -12.28 37.01 -17.76
N ASN A 300 -11.64 35.99 -18.24
CA ASN A 300 -11.63 35.68 -19.65
C ASN A 300 -13.07 35.45 -20.10
N ASN A 301 -13.63 36.39 -20.85
CA ASN A 301 -14.89 36.27 -21.55
C ASN A 301 -14.82 35.17 -22.61
N VAL A 302 -15.13 33.94 -22.21
CA VAL A 302 -15.48 32.88 -23.16
C VAL A 302 -16.96 33.09 -23.47
N ARG A 303 -17.27 33.62 -24.66
CA ARG A 303 -18.65 33.66 -25.17
C ARG A 303 -19.17 32.24 -25.25
N PRO A 304 -20.41 31.96 -24.79
CA PRO A 304 -21.02 30.67 -25.00
C PRO A 304 -21.25 30.44 -26.50
N ALA A 305 -20.84 29.26 -26.97
CA ALA A 305 -21.15 28.83 -28.34
C ALA A 305 -22.66 28.73 -28.53
N SER A 306 -23.14 29.28 -29.63
CA SER A 306 -24.56 29.20 -30.06
C SER A 306 -25.00 27.75 -30.22
N PRO A 307 -26.24 27.40 -29.89
CA PRO A 307 -26.74 26.04 -30.08
C PRO A 307 -26.83 25.69 -31.57
N PRO A 308 -26.58 24.46 -31.95
CA PRO A 308 -26.72 24.04 -33.35
C PRO A 308 -28.19 24.10 -33.77
N GLY A 309 -28.42 24.68 -34.96
CA GLY A 309 -29.75 24.77 -35.58
C GLY A 309 -30.35 23.40 -35.91
N PRO A 310 -31.67 23.33 -36.17
CA PRO A 310 -32.38 22.08 -36.36
C PRO A 310 -31.88 21.34 -37.62
N ARG A 311 -31.55 20.05 -37.45
CA ARG A 311 -31.20 19.15 -38.55
C ARG A 311 -32.47 18.93 -39.44
N VAL A 312 -32.38 19.29 -40.69
CA VAL A 312 -33.33 18.95 -41.70
C VAL A 312 -33.17 17.45 -41.99
N ALA A 313 -34.28 16.70 -41.89
CA ALA A 313 -34.33 15.28 -42.23
C ALA A 313 -34.22 15.12 -43.77
N PRO A 314 -33.51 14.10 -44.28
CA PRO A 314 -33.55 13.82 -45.73
C PRO A 314 -34.89 13.19 -46.10
N GLU A 315 -35.52 13.77 -47.13
CA GLU A 315 -36.69 13.22 -47.79
C GLU A 315 -36.41 11.83 -48.39
N MET A 316 -37.27 10.88 -48.04
CA MET A 316 -37.31 9.58 -48.71
C MET A 316 -37.95 9.73 -50.06
N GLY A 317 -37.13 9.81 -51.13
CA GLY A 317 -37.55 9.67 -52.50
C GLY A 317 -37.77 8.21 -52.84
N GLY A 318 -39.01 7.85 -53.20
CA GLY A 318 -39.36 6.54 -53.70
C GLY A 318 -38.94 6.36 -55.15
N ARG A 319 -38.51 5.14 -55.45
CA ARG A 319 -38.92 4.27 -56.60
C ARG A 319 -38.24 2.91 -56.45
#